data_5d4500e3dab419b77764bc5774b03da2
#
_entry.id   5d4500e3dab419b77764bc5774b03da2
#
_cell.length_a   1.000
_cell.length_b   1.000
_cell.length_c   1.000
_cell.angle_alpha   90.00
_cell.angle_beta   90.00
_cell.angle_gamma   90.00
#
_symmetry.space_group_name_H-M   'P 1'
#
loop_
_entity.id
_entity.type
_entity.pdbx_description
1 polymer ?
#
loop_
_entity_poly.entity_id
_entity_poly.type
_entity_poly.pdbx_seq_one_letter_code
_entity_poly.pdbx_strand_id
1 'polypeptide(L)'
;MTTTFADYAAAAEARKNIAEAVLGHTYALCEALRQNYIEYSIKMHKHSMDSNLDNLEYHQAQIDKLKQGTSDYDFYPETGRKYHKIIMNANGSRSVHAFVDKKTGEVYKSASFKAPAKGVRYDLRIIEQREWLLENADWAGGYLYAR
;
A
#
# COMPACT_ATOMS: atom_id res chain seq x y z
N MET A 1 -32.92 7.58 24.75
CA MET A 1 -31.79 8.41 25.19
C MET A 1 -31.54 9.51 24.17
N THR A 2 -31.44 10.74 24.63
CA THR A 2 -31.17 11.86 23.72
C THR A 2 -29.68 12.17 23.69
N THR A 3 -29.14 12.25 22.49
CA THR A 3 -27.74 12.64 22.30
C THR A 3 -27.64 14.15 22.46
N THR A 4 -26.76 14.65 23.32
CA THR A 4 -26.51 16.08 23.46
C THR A 4 -25.61 16.58 22.31
N PHE A 5 -25.58 17.90 22.10
CA PHE A 5 -24.69 18.51 21.14
C PHE A 5 -23.20 18.20 21.46
N ALA A 6 -22.86 18.21 22.76
CA ALA A 6 -21.51 17.87 23.20
C ALA A 6 -21.14 16.43 22.84
N ASP A 7 -22.06 15.48 23.05
CA ASP A 7 -21.86 14.07 22.68
C ASP A 7 -21.70 13.91 21.17
N TYR A 8 -22.52 14.62 20.40
CA TYR A 8 -22.44 14.61 18.94
C TYR A 8 -21.09 15.15 18.46
N ALA A 9 -20.66 16.28 19.02
CA ALA A 9 -19.38 16.89 18.64
C ALA A 9 -18.20 15.99 18.99
N ALA A 10 -18.22 15.34 20.16
CA ALA A 10 -17.17 14.41 20.57
C ALA A 10 -17.11 13.19 19.65
N ALA A 11 -18.27 12.65 19.25
CA ALA A 11 -18.35 11.53 18.33
C ALA A 11 -17.85 11.90 16.93
N ALA A 12 -18.15 13.12 16.47
CA ALA A 12 -17.67 13.63 15.19
C ALA A 12 -16.14 13.78 15.18
N GLU A 13 -15.58 14.30 16.28
CA GLU A 13 -14.14 14.43 16.42
C GLU A 13 -13.44 13.07 16.45
N ALA A 14 -14.02 12.10 17.17
CA ALA A 14 -13.47 10.74 17.21
C ALA A 14 -13.45 10.11 15.81
N ARG A 15 -14.53 10.27 15.04
CA ARG A 15 -14.58 9.76 13.66
C ARG A 15 -13.52 10.43 12.77
N LYS A 16 -13.32 11.72 12.91
CA LYS A 16 -12.30 12.45 12.17
C LYS A 16 -10.90 11.93 12.50
N ASN A 17 -10.61 11.72 13.77
CA ASN A 17 -9.31 11.22 14.22
C ASN A 17 -9.05 9.81 13.68
N ILE A 18 -10.05 8.95 13.65
CA ILE A 18 -9.94 7.61 13.07
C ILE A 18 -9.63 7.71 11.56
N ALA A 19 -10.38 8.55 10.85
CA ALA A 19 -10.19 8.72 9.40
C ALA A 19 -8.78 9.23 9.07
N GLU A 20 -8.27 10.17 9.85
CA GLU A 20 -6.90 10.69 9.67
C GLU A 20 -5.85 9.61 9.94
N ALA A 21 -6.05 8.81 10.98
CA ALA A 21 -5.15 7.71 11.32
C ALA A 21 -5.14 6.65 10.22
N VAL A 22 -6.32 6.28 9.70
CA VAL A 22 -6.44 5.31 8.60
C VAL A 22 -5.71 5.81 7.36
N LEU A 23 -5.86 7.08 7.03
CA LEU A 23 -5.16 7.66 5.87
C LEU A 23 -3.64 7.59 6.07
N GLY A 24 -3.15 7.95 7.25
CA GLY A 24 -1.73 7.86 7.59
C GLY A 24 -1.19 6.44 7.47
N HIS A 25 -1.93 5.45 7.96
CA HIS A 25 -1.56 4.04 7.83
C HIS A 25 -1.59 3.57 6.37
N THR A 26 -2.52 4.10 5.58
CA THR A 26 -2.59 3.80 4.15
C THR A 26 -1.35 4.32 3.42
N TYR A 27 -0.90 5.54 3.74
CA TYR A 27 0.36 6.06 3.18
C TYR A 27 1.56 5.24 3.62
N ALA A 28 1.59 4.78 4.86
CA ALA A 28 2.66 3.91 5.34
C ALA A 28 2.70 2.59 4.57
N LEU A 29 1.54 2.02 4.28
CA LEU A 29 1.44 0.81 3.47
C LEU A 29 1.95 1.05 2.04
N CYS A 30 1.58 2.18 1.44
CA CYS A 30 2.08 2.54 0.11
C CYS A 30 3.61 2.65 0.10
N GLU A 31 4.19 3.25 1.14
CA GLU A 31 5.65 3.36 1.25
C GLU A 31 6.30 2.00 1.43
N ALA A 32 5.70 1.11 2.24
CA ALA A 32 6.20 -0.25 2.41
C ALA A 32 6.19 -1.02 1.08
N LEU A 33 5.14 -0.86 0.28
CA LEU A 33 5.04 -1.47 -1.04
C LEU A 33 6.11 -0.94 -2.00
N ARG A 34 6.35 0.37 -1.97
CA ARG A 34 7.38 1.01 -2.79
C ARG A 34 8.76 0.47 -2.42
N GLN A 35 9.08 0.40 -1.13
CA GLN A 35 10.35 -0.13 -0.67
C GLN A 35 10.51 -1.61 -1.01
N ASN A 36 9.45 -2.38 -0.88
CA ASN A 36 9.48 -3.80 -1.25
C ASN A 36 9.79 -3.98 -2.75
N TYR A 37 9.18 -3.16 -3.61
CA TYR A 37 9.46 -3.21 -5.05
C TYR A 37 10.91 -2.82 -5.34
N ILE A 38 11.41 -1.77 -4.68
CA ILE A 38 12.80 -1.32 -4.87
C ILE A 38 13.78 -2.44 -4.49
N GLU A 39 13.58 -3.07 -3.34
CA GLU A 39 14.43 -4.18 -2.88
C GLU A 39 14.38 -5.36 -3.85
N TYR A 40 13.18 -5.71 -4.29
CA TYR A 40 13.00 -6.77 -5.29
C TYR A 40 13.74 -6.44 -6.59
N SER A 41 13.60 -5.23 -7.08
CA SER A 41 14.21 -4.79 -8.33
C SER A 41 15.73 -4.78 -8.24
N ILE A 42 16.28 -4.30 -7.13
CA ILE A 42 17.74 -4.35 -6.88
C ILE A 42 18.23 -5.79 -6.88
N LYS A 43 17.52 -6.68 -6.21
CA LYS A 43 17.87 -8.10 -6.14
C LYS A 43 17.88 -8.72 -7.54
N MET A 44 16.90 -8.39 -8.37
CA MET A 44 16.81 -8.92 -9.73
C MET A 44 17.93 -8.40 -10.61
N HIS A 45 18.30 -7.13 -10.49
CA HIS A 45 19.45 -6.59 -11.25
C HIS A 45 20.76 -7.24 -10.81
N LYS A 46 20.95 -7.45 -9.51
CA LYS A 46 22.15 -8.14 -8.99
C LYS A 46 22.24 -9.57 -9.52
N HIS A 47 21.10 -10.27 -9.55
CA HIS A 47 21.05 -11.63 -10.09
C HIS A 47 21.42 -11.65 -11.57
N SER A 48 20.95 -10.67 -12.34
CA SER A 48 21.28 -10.56 -13.76
C SER A 48 22.77 -10.30 -13.95
N MET A 49 23.39 -9.47 -13.10
CA MET A 49 24.83 -9.20 -13.16
C MET A 49 25.64 -10.47 -12.86
N ASP A 50 25.19 -11.28 -11.92
CA ASP A 50 25.89 -12.54 -11.56
C ASP A 50 25.75 -13.60 -12.64
N SER A 51 24.61 -13.64 -13.32
CA SER A 51 24.32 -14.66 -14.34
C SER A 51 24.88 -14.33 -15.72
N ASN A 52 25.05 -13.06 -16.01
CA ASN A 52 25.47 -12.58 -17.33
C ASN A 52 26.33 -11.33 -17.16
N LEU A 53 27.58 -11.41 -17.58
CA LEU A 53 28.55 -10.32 -17.45
C LEU A 53 28.31 -9.19 -18.47
N ASP A 54 27.44 -9.40 -19.44
CA ASP A 54 27.05 -8.36 -20.36
C ASP A 54 26.14 -7.34 -19.65
N ASN A 55 26.21 -6.08 -20.03
CA ASN A 55 25.36 -5.02 -19.49
C ASN A 55 25.54 -4.73 -17.98
N LEU A 56 26.73 -5.00 -17.44
CA LEU A 56 27.02 -4.71 -16.03
C LEU A 56 26.81 -3.24 -15.69
N GLU A 57 27.26 -2.34 -16.57
CA GLU A 57 27.09 -0.89 -16.35
C GLU A 57 25.62 -0.49 -16.31
N TYR A 58 24.81 -1.08 -17.19
CA TYR A 58 23.37 -0.82 -17.22
C TYR A 58 22.72 -1.23 -15.90
N HIS A 59 22.97 -2.47 -15.44
CA HIS A 59 22.38 -2.96 -14.20
C HIS A 59 22.86 -2.18 -12.99
N GLN A 60 24.14 -1.81 -12.96
CA GLN A 60 24.66 -1.02 -11.85
C GLN A 60 24.02 0.37 -11.82
N ALA A 61 23.82 1.00 -12.97
CA ALA A 61 23.15 2.30 -13.06
C ALA A 61 21.71 2.20 -12.56
N GLN A 62 20.99 1.13 -12.90
CA GLN A 62 19.62 0.91 -12.43
C GLN A 62 19.58 0.71 -10.91
N ILE A 63 20.50 -0.07 -10.35
CA ILE A 63 20.62 -0.27 -8.90
C ILE A 63 20.87 1.07 -8.20
N ASP A 64 21.76 1.89 -8.73
CA ASP A 64 22.09 3.19 -8.15
C ASP A 64 20.86 4.12 -8.12
N LYS A 65 20.07 4.14 -9.17
CA LYS A 65 18.82 4.91 -9.22
C LYS A 65 17.82 4.42 -8.17
N LEU A 66 17.69 3.10 -8.04
CA LEU A 66 16.76 2.51 -7.07
C LEU A 66 17.18 2.84 -5.64
N LYS A 67 18.49 2.80 -5.34
CA LYS A 67 19.00 3.16 -4.02
C LYS A 67 18.76 4.63 -3.70
N GLN A 68 18.63 5.49 -4.71
CA GLN A 68 18.28 6.90 -4.53
C GLN A 68 16.77 7.11 -4.38
N GLY A 69 15.98 6.04 -4.46
CA GLY A 69 14.53 6.11 -4.36
C GLY A 69 13.80 6.33 -5.67
N THR A 70 14.51 6.33 -6.80
CA THR A 70 13.91 6.48 -8.12
C THR A 70 13.45 5.13 -8.63
N SER A 71 12.15 4.99 -8.87
CA SER A 71 11.55 3.75 -9.35
C SER A 71 10.53 4.05 -10.43
N ASP A 72 10.39 3.14 -11.39
CA ASP A 72 9.34 3.21 -12.41
C ASP A 72 8.00 2.65 -11.91
N TYR A 73 7.96 2.08 -10.71
CA TYR A 73 6.72 1.69 -10.02
C TYR A 73 6.47 2.60 -8.84
N ASP A 74 5.24 3.07 -8.72
CA ASP A 74 4.83 3.91 -7.60
C ASP A 74 3.53 3.39 -7.01
N PHE A 75 3.32 3.65 -5.72
CA PHE A 75 2.11 3.28 -4.99
C PHE A 75 1.60 4.50 -4.25
N TYR A 76 0.33 4.82 -4.45
CA TYR A 76 -0.27 5.98 -3.79
C TYR A 76 -1.76 5.77 -3.61
N PRO A 77 -2.37 6.41 -2.59
CA PRO A 77 -3.81 6.28 -2.40
C PRO A 77 -4.56 7.27 -3.30
N GLU A 78 -5.67 6.79 -3.86
CA GLU A 78 -6.65 7.61 -4.55
C GLU A 78 -7.93 7.52 -3.74
N THR A 79 -8.32 8.63 -3.11
CA THR A 79 -9.43 8.64 -2.16
C THR A 79 -10.76 8.82 -2.87
N GLY A 80 -11.64 7.83 -2.70
CA GLY A 80 -13.00 7.88 -3.16
C GLY A 80 -13.97 8.12 -2.01
N ARG A 81 -15.26 7.84 -2.25
CA ARG A 81 -16.30 8.05 -1.26
C ARG A 81 -16.14 7.11 -0.04
N LYS A 82 -15.91 5.85 -0.27
CA LYS A 82 -15.84 4.82 0.78
C LYS A 82 -14.42 4.30 1.02
N TYR A 83 -13.61 4.24 -0.01
CA TYR A 83 -12.30 3.60 0.04
C TYR A 83 -11.18 4.53 -0.36
N HIS A 84 -10.01 4.27 0.21
CA HIS A 84 -8.74 4.66 -0.39
C HIS A 84 -8.32 3.51 -1.31
N LYS A 85 -8.25 3.76 -2.61
CA LYS A 85 -7.69 2.78 -3.54
C LYS A 85 -6.18 2.95 -3.51
N ILE A 86 -5.47 1.87 -3.22
CA ILE A 86 -4.02 1.89 -3.38
C ILE A 86 -3.72 1.62 -4.84
N ILE A 87 -3.31 2.65 -5.55
CA ILE A 87 -2.97 2.57 -6.97
C ILE A 87 -1.54 2.13 -7.10
N MET A 88 -1.31 1.13 -7.96
CA MET A 88 0.03 0.80 -8.44
C MET A 88 0.19 1.40 -9.82
N ASN A 89 1.13 2.33 -9.96
CA ASN A 89 1.47 2.92 -11.25
C ASN A 89 2.77 2.27 -11.72
N ALA A 90 2.63 1.36 -12.66
CA ALA A 90 3.76 0.61 -13.20
C ALA A 90 4.14 1.22 -14.54
N ASN A 91 5.10 2.14 -14.52
CA ASN A 91 5.63 2.79 -15.72
C ASN A 91 4.50 3.41 -16.57
N GLY A 92 3.59 4.12 -15.91
CA GLY A 92 2.44 4.78 -16.54
C GLY A 92 1.18 3.94 -16.63
N SER A 93 1.23 2.65 -16.37
CA SER A 93 0.06 1.78 -16.36
C SER A 93 -0.50 1.67 -14.94
N ARG A 94 -1.74 2.09 -14.76
CA ARG A 94 -2.40 2.16 -13.45
C ARG A 94 -3.27 0.92 -13.20
N SER A 95 -3.12 0.36 -12.01
CA SER A 95 -4.00 -0.71 -11.53
C SER A 95 -4.29 -0.48 -10.04
N VAL A 96 -5.32 -1.15 -9.52
CA VAL A 96 -5.65 -1.07 -8.10
C VAL A 96 -5.03 -2.27 -7.40
N HIS A 97 -4.10 -1.99 -6.50
CA HIS A 97 -3.41 -3.00 -5.70
C HIS A 97 -4.32 -3.51 -4.57
N ALA A 98 -4.98 -2.59 -3.87
CA ALA A 98 -5.82 -2.91 -2.72
C ALA A 98 -6.81 -1.79 -2.46
N PHE A 99 -7.82 -2.08 -1.63
CA PHE A 99 -8.78 -1.11 -1.14
C PHE A 99 -8.67 -1.02 0.37
N VAL A 100 -8.75 0.18 0.92
CA VAL A 100 -8.78 0.42 2.35
C VAL A 100 -10.05 1.19 2.69
N ASP A 101 -10.88 0.65 3.58
CA ASP A 101 -12.08 1.35 4.04
C ASP A 101 -11.67 2.56 4.87
N LYS A 102 -12.14 3.74 4.48
CA LYS A 102 -11.75 5.02 5.10
C LYS A 102 -12.18 5.12 6.57
N LYS A 103 -13.26 4.45 6.95
CA LYS A 103 -13.84 4.55 8.29
C LYS A 103 -13.34 3.46 9.23
N THR A 104 -13.04 2.28 8.69
CA THR A 104 -12.73 1.13 9.53
C THR A 104 -11.25 0.75 9.47
N GLY A 105 -10.53 1.11 8.41
CA GLY A 105 -9.16 0.69 8.21
C GLY A 105 -9.02 -0.74 7.69
N GLU A 106 -10.13 -1.36 7.33
CA GLU A 106 -10.13 -2.72 6.78
C GLU A 106 -9.55 -2.74 5.38
N VAL A 107 -8.64 -3.67 5.13
CA VAL A 107 -7.94 -3.81 3.85
C VAL A 107 -8.52 -4.98 3.07
N TYR A 108 -8.81 -4.73 1.79
CA TYR A 108 -9.40 -5.70 0.89
C TYR A 108 -8.52 -5.89 -0.34
N LYS A 109 -8.53 -7.11 -0.86
CA LYS A 109 -7.96 -7.38 -2.19
C LYS A 109 -8.84 -6.71 -3.24
N SER A 110 -8.25 -6.28 -4.34
CA SER A 110 -8.98 -5.74 -5.49
C SER A 110 -9.67 -6.85 -6.27
N ALA A 111 -10.97 -6.68 -6.55
CA ALA A 111 -11.68 -7.55 -7.50
C ALA A 111 -11.63 -6.93 -8.89
N SER A 112 -11.72 -5.60 -8.97
CA SER A 112 -11.65 -4.84 -10.21
C SER A 112 -11.13 -3.44 -9.89
N PHE A 113 -10.97 -2.61 -10.90
CA PHE A 113 -10.57 -1.21 -10.68
C PHE A 113 -11.60 -0.45 -9.81
N LYS A 114 -12.86 -0.86 -9.85
CA LYS A 114 -13.96 -0.15 -9.19
C LYS A 114 -14.37 -0.72 -7.85
N ALA A 115 -14.06 -1.98 -7.56
CA ALA A 115 -14.63 -2.66 -6.40
C ALA A 115 -13.67 -3.62 -5.74
N PRO A 116 -13.73 -3.74 -4.39
CA PRO A 116 -12.94 -4.71 -3.67
C PRO A 116 -13.54 -6.12 -3.78
N ALA A 117 -12.69 -7.12 -3.62
CA ALA A 117 -13.11 -8.50 -3.44
C ALA A 117 -13.72 -8.67 -2.05
N LYS A 118 -14.60 -9.64 -1.89
CA LYS A 118 -15.23 -9.93 -0.60
C LYS A 118 -14.20 -10.43 0.41
N GLY A 119 -14.39 -10.00 1.65
CA GLY A 119 -13.62 -10.47 2.79
C GLY A 119 -12.47 -9.56 3.17
N VAL A 120 -12.49 -9.14 4.43
CA VAL A 120 -11.41 -8.33 5.01
C VAL A 120 -10.15 -9.17 5.06
N ARG A 121 -9.05 -8.64 4.55
CA ARG A 121 -7.75 -9.31 4.62
C ARG A 121 -6.99 -8.92 5.87
N TYR A 122 -6.97 -7.63 6.18
CA TYR A 122 -6.26 -7.07 7.33
C TYR A 122 -7.02 -5.86 7.86
N ASP A 123 -6.72 -5.47 9.10
CA ASP A 123 -7.26 -4.26 9.70
C ASP A 123 -6.12 -3.38 10.16
N LEU A 124 -5.98 -2.21 9.54
CA LEU A 124 -4.90 -1.26 9.86
C LEU A 124 -5.02 -0.64 11.24
N ARG A 125 -6.20 -0.71 11.86
CA ARG A 125 -6.41 -0.20 13.21
C ARG A 125 -5.97 -1.18 14.29
N ILE A 126 -5.73 -2.43 13.92
CA ILE A 126 -5.21 -3.45 14.85
C ILE A 126 -3.70 -3.45 14.73
N ILE A 127 -3.02 -3.08 15.82
CA ILE A 127 -1.56 -2.86 15.84
C ILE A 127 -0.79 -4.06 15.29
N GLU A 128 -1.10 -5.26 15.76
CA GLU A 128 -0.39 -6.48 15.36
C GLU A 128 -0.55 -6.78 13.88
N GLN A 129 -1.75 -6.57 13.35
CA GLN A 129 -2.01 -6.77 11.92
C GLN A 129 -1.30 -5.72 11.09
N ARG A 130 -1.32 -4.47 11.53
CA ARG A 130 -0.64 -3.38 10.84
C ARG A 130 0.87 -3.60 10.81
N GLU A 131 1.48 -3.97 11.91
CA GLU A 131 2.90 -4.22 11.98
C GLU A 131 3.31 -5.38 11.06
N TRP A 132 2.56 -6.48 11.11
CA TRP A 132 2.80 -7.60 10.21
C TRP A 132 2.69 -7.17 8.75
N LEU A 133 1.64 -6.41 8.45
CA LEU A 133 1.36 -5.95 7.08
C LEU A 133 2.49 -5.08 6.54
N LEU A 134 2.97 -4.12 7.33
CA LEU A 134 4.04 -3.22 6.89
C LEU A 134 5.37 -3.95 6.67
N GLU A 135 5.61 -5.04 7.38
CA GLU A 135 6.80 -5.88 7.19
C GLU A 135 6.68 -6.83 6.01
N ASN A 136 5.48 -7.31 5.73
CA ASN A 136 5.27 -8.45 4.81
C ASN A 136 4.52 -8.10 3.53
N ALA A 137 4.03 -6.88 3.41
CA ALA A 137 3.37 -6.45 2.18
C ALA A 137 4.34 -6.52 1.01
N ASP A 138 3.89 -7.11 -0.09
CA ASP A 138 4.72 -7.22 -1.29
C ASP A 138 4.04 -6.57 -2.47
N TRP A 139 4.85 -6.06 -3.37
CA TRP A 139 4.38 -5.29 -4.52
C TRP A 139 3.50 -6.11 -5.47
N ALA A 140 3.69 -7.42 -5.53
CA ALA A 140 2.91 -8.33 -6.37
C ALA A 140 1.53 -8.67 -5.78
N GLY A 141 1.31 -8.35 -4.49
CA GLY A 141 0.01 -8.53 -3.85
C GLY A 141 -0.27 -9.93 -3.32
N GLY A 142 0.74 -10.79 -3.24
CA GLY A 142 0.55 -12.15 -2.74
C GLY A 142 -0.01 -12.21 -1.33
N TYR A 143 0.36 -11.24 -0.48
CA TYR A 143 -0.11 -11.17 0.90
C TYR A 143 -1.63 -10.95 1.03
N LEU A 144 -2.30 -10.51 -0.04
CA LEU A 144 -3.75 -10.24 -0.05
C LEU A 144 -4.58 -11.47 -0.42
N TYR A 145 -3.94 -12.54 -0.85
CA TYR A 145 -4.67 -13.74 -1.23
C TYR A 145 -5.13 -14.55 -0.03
N ALA A 146 -6.03 -15.44 -0.31
CA ALA A 146 -6.85 -16.14 0.65
C ALA A 146 -6.18 -16.55 1.94
N ARG A 147 -6.84 -16.19 2.97
CA ARG A 147 -6.54 -16.60 4.32
C ARG A 147 -7.63 -17.54 4.80
#